data_614c99149304b093723c780255ccd4b3
#
_entry.id   614c99149304b093723c780255ccd4b3
#
_cell.length_a   1.000
_cell.length_b   1.000
_cell.length_c   1.000
_cell.angle_alpha   90.00
_cell.angle_beta   90.00
_cell.angle_gamma   90.00
#
_symmetry.space_group_name_H-M   'P 1'
#
loop_
_entity.id
_entity.type
_entity.pdbx_description
1 polymer ?
#
loop_
_entity_poly.entity_id
_entity_poly.type
_entity_poly.pdbx_seq_one_letter_code
_entity_poly.pdbx_strand_id
1 'polypeptide(L)'
;MKPDAVLGSKVTMITKEEAQKLGYIIPDNYKETSVPKLNFDRIDKILQTAYDNCLGLRGHTLLWHSQTPAWFFGIDYDADEDAVDEDTMDARIDFYVSTVMDHVMQKEKEIAGETGKIVYAWDVVNEYLHRGRAWSLNWTSVYGDMKGTPSYVKRAFERAYEMLEKYDATDKVTLFYNDYDTYFEVEDLLALVNFINEGEKAKICSGIGMQSHVDIKRPTIEEYGAALEKFMAAGYEVQITELDFTINFDTDGTDKKDPSYDYKNEGETIEEQAAFVKDFMEMVIAKQKNRDKTVSPKGITGLTIWGLYDSISWRGKSQPLLFGTSIDDPKPAFQAFLEASRTK
;
A
#
# COMPACT_ATOMS: atom_id res chain seq x y z
N MET A 1 0.12 0.39 8.96
CA MET A 1 0.34 -0.93 9.61
C MET A 1 1.11 -1.77 8.60
N LYS A 2 2.31 -2.22 8.93
CA LYS A 2 3.18 -2.98 8.03
C LYS A 2 3.34 -4.41 8.59
N PRO A 3 3.65 -5.42 7.78
CA PRO A 3 3.70 -6.83 8.23
C PRO A 3 4.59 -7.03 9.47
N ASP A 4 5.77 -6.43 9.50
CA ASP A 4 6.71 -6.52 10.63
C ASP A 4 6.16 -5.97 11.94
N ALA A 5 5.27 -4.99 11.89
CA ALA A 5 4.64 -4.43 13.09
C ALA A 5 3.65 -5.40 13.75
N VAL A 6 3.07 -6.31 12.96
CA VAL A 6 2.10 -7.33 13.41
C VAL A 6 2.80 -8.64 13.74
N LEU A 7 3.66 -9.10 12.83
CA LEU A 7 4.39 -10.36 12.94
C LEU A 7 5.56 -10.28 13.94
N GLY A 8 6.18 -9.10 14.05
CA GLY A 8 7.38 -8.91 14.87
C GLY A 8 8.67 -9.38 14.20
N SER A 9 9.81 -8.86 14.65
CA SER A 9 11.13 -9.27 14.17
C SER A 9 11.54 -10.67 14.69
N LYS A 10 10.90 -11.13 15.78
CA LYS A 10 11.07 -12.48 16.34
C LYS A 10 9.71 -13.11 16.51
N VAL A 11 9.60 -14.37 16.11
CA VAL A 11 8.37 -15.12 16.26
C VAL A 11 8.18 -15.58 17.71
N THR A 12 6.93 -15.57 18.17
CA THR A 12 6.48 -16.26 19.37
C THR A 12 5.37 -17.21 18.93
N MET A 13 5.57 -18.51 19.10
CA MET A 13 4.57 -19.51 18.72
C MET A 13 3.60 -19.77 19.86
N ILE A 14 2.32 -19.95 19.51
CA ILE A 14 1.24 -20.34 20.43
C ILE A 14 0.50 -21.54 19.85
N THR A 15 -0.17 -22.31 20.72
CA THR A 15 -1.00 -23.44 20.27
C THR A 15 -2.24 -22.94 19.51
N LYS A 16 -2.84 -23.83 18.70
CA LYS A 16 -4.11 -23.49 18.01
C LYS A 16 -5.23 -23.18 19.00
N GLU A 17 -5.28 -23.87 20.14
CA GLU A 17 -6.25 -23.64 21.20
C GLU A 17 -6.07 -22.26 21.86
N GLU A 18 -4.83 -21.82 22.08
CA GLU A 18 -4.55 -20.46 22.55
C GLU A 18 -4.93 -19.42 21.53
N ALA A 19 -4.62 -19.64 20.27
CA ALA A 19 -4.96 -18.77 19.16
C ALA A 19 -6.50 -18.61 19.01
N GLN A 20 -7.25 -19.69 19.11
CA GLN A 20 -8.71 -19.65 19.08
C GLN A 20 -9.31 -18.86 20.26
N LYS A 21 -8.71 -18.98 21.45
CA LYS A 21 -9.13 -18.15 22.61
C LYS A 21 -8.83 -16.65 22.41
N LEU A 22 -7.82 -16.33 21.61
CA LEU A 22 -7.51 -14.94 21.20
C LEU A 22 -8.37 -14.46 20.03
N GLY A 23 -9.27 -15.29 19.50
CA GLY A 23 -10.13 -14.95 18.37
C GLY A 23 -9.46 -15.09 17.00
N TYR A 24 -8.32 -15.76 16.90
CA TYR A 24 -7.62 -15.94 15.62
C TYR A 24 -8.40 -16.88 14.71
N ILE A 25 -8.41 -16.59 13.42
CA ILE A 25 -8.99 -17.42 12.38
C ILE A 25 -7.92 -18.42 11.90
N ILE A 26 -8.13 -19.70 12.18
CA ILE A 26 -7.25 -20.77 11.68
C ILE A 26 -7.96 -21.44 10.50
N PRO A 27 -7.45 -21.29 9.27
CA PRO A 27 -8.06 -21.90 8.10
C PRO A 27 -7.99 -23.44 8.13
N ASP A 28 -8.94 -24.10 7.48
CA ASP A 28 -9.01 -25.57 7.43
C ASP A 28 -7.78 -26.22 6.75
N ASN A 29 -7.17 -25.50 5.80
CA ASN A 29 -5.94 -25.90 5.12
C ASN A 29 -4.67 -25.69 5.95
N TYR A 30 -4.75 -25.07 7.14
CA TYR A 30 -3.60 -24.81 8.02
C TYR A 30 -3.20 -26.09 8.79
N LYS A 31 -2.18 -26.79 8.31
CA LYS A 31 -1.75 -28.09 8.81
C LYS A 31 -0.73 -28.02 9.95
N GLU A 32 -0.03 -26.90 10.10
CA GLU A 32 0.98 -26.72 11.15
C GLU A 32 0.35 -26.83 12.56
N THR A 33 1.13 -27.26 13.55
CA THR A 33 0.61 -27.57 14.90
C THR A 33 0.42 -26.33 15.78
N SER A 34 1.10 -25.24 15.45
CA SER A 34 1.08 -23.97 16.17
C SER A 34 1.02 -22.81 15.18
N VAL A 35 0.73 -21.62 15.69
CA VAL A 35 0.64 -20.39 14.89
C VAL A 35 1.47 -19.28 15.54
N PRO A 36 1.97 -18.31 14.76
CA PRO A 36 2.60 -17.13 15.32
C PRO A 36 1.61 -16.26 16.10
N LYS A 37 2.04 -15.78 17.27
CA LYS A 37 1.28 -14.79 18.03
C LYS A 37 1.42 -13.41 17.35
N LEU A 38 0.30 -12.83 16.98
CA LEU A 38 0.25 -11.51 16.35
C LEU A 38 0.16 -10.38 17.38
N ASN A 39 0.75 -9.24 17.06
CA ASN A 39 0.73 -8.05 17.92
C ASN A 39 -0.20 -6.98 17.32
N PHE A 40 -1.28 -6.68 18.02
CA PHE A 40 -2.26 -5.68 17.61
C PHE A 40 -2.22 -4.37 18.42
N ASP A 41 -1.38 -4.26 19.45
CA ASP A 41 -1.34 -3.12 20.36
C ASP A 41 -1.21 -1.76 19.65
N ARG A 42 -0.38 -1.72 18.60
CA ARG A 42 -0.16 -0.49 17.83
C ARG A 42 -1.36 -0.17 16.94
N ILE A 43 -1.97 -1.20 16.37
CA ILE A 43 -3.15 -1.07 15.51
C ILE A 43 -4.31 -0.49 16.31
N ASP A 44 -4.58 -1.05 17.48
CA ASP A 44 -5.67 -0.64 18.35
C ASP A 44 -5.54 0.83 18.75
N LYS A 45 -4.31 1.27 19.10
CA LYS A 45 -4.04 2.68 19.38
C LYS A 45 -4.27 3.60 18.20
N ILE A 46 -3.86 3.17 17.00
CA ILE A 46 -4.04 3.96 15.76
C ILE A 46 -5.53 4.08 15.44
N LEU A 47 -6.29 2.99 15.52
CA LEU A 47 -7.75 2.98 15.30
C LEU A 47 -8.46 3.93 16.28
N GLN A 48 -8.16 3.83 17.58
CA GLN A 48 -8.74 4.72 18.57
C GLN A 48 -8.38 6.19 18.32
N THR A 49 -7.10 6.47 18.02
CA THR A 49 -6.64 7.85 17.73
C THR A 49 -7.33 8.41 16.50
N ALA A 50 -7.48 7.62 15.45
CA ALA A 50 -8.17 8.05 14.23
C ALA A 50 -9.64 8.38 14.51
N TYR A 51 -10.33 7.50 15.23
CA TYR A 51 -11.73 7.73 15.62
C TYR A 51 -11.90 9.02 16.45
N ASP A 52 -11.09 9.18 17.49
CA ASP A 52 -11.14 10.33 18.40
C ASP A 52 -10.89 11.67 17.67
N ASN A 53 -10.17 11.64 16.56
CA ASN A 53 -9.85 12.81 15.74
C ASN A 53 -10.66 12.90 14.43
N CYS A 54 -11.68 12.06 14.24
CA CYS A 54 -12.51 12.02 13.03
C CYS A 54 -11.69 11.82 11.75
N LEU A 55 -10.67 10.97 11.79
CA LEU A 55 -9.80 10.64 10.67
C LEU A 55 -10.18 9.28 10.07
N GLY A 56 -10.09 9.19 8.75
CA GLY A 56 -10.12 7.90 8.05
C GLY A 56 -8.72 7.31 7.93
N LEU A 57 -8.63 5.99 7.84
CA LEU A 57 -7.38 5.26 7.71
C LEU A 57 -7.33 4.43 6.42
N ARG A 58 -6.16 4.35 5.84
CA ARG A 58 -5.76 3.30 4.90
C ARG A 58 -5.01 2.22 5.66
N GLY A 59 -5.46 0.96 5.55
CA GLY A 59 -4.71 -0.19 6.01
C GLY A 59 -3.51 -0.42 5.08
N HIS A 60 -2.31 -0.10 5.51
CA HIS A 60 -1.10 -0.26 4.73
C HIS A 60 -0.07 -1.05 5.54
N THR A 61 0.28 -2.19 5.11
CA THR A 61 -0.16 -3.11 4.06
C THR A 61 -0.24 -4.52 4.62
N LEU A 62 -1.03 -5.44 4.00
CA LEU A 62 -1.08 -6.83 4.48
C LEU A 62 0.16 -7.60 4.05
N LEU A 63 0.46 -7.64 2.74
CA LEU A 63 1.65 -8.33 2.22
C LEU A 63 2.62 -7.34 1.56
N TRP A 64 3.89 -7.49 1.89
CA TRP A 64 4.97 -6.71 1.29
C TRP A 64 6.30 -7.47 1.36
N HIS A 65 7.01 -7.57 0.25
CA HIS A 65 8.29 -8.27 0.18
C HIS A 65 9.37 -7.66 1.09
N SER A 66 9.34 -6.34 1.31
CA SER A 66 10.36 -5.63 2.09
C SER A 66 10.21 -5.80 3.62
N GLN A 67 8.99 -6.03 4.12
CA GLN A 67 8.73 -6.03 5.57
C GLN A 67 7.97 -7.27 6.08
N THR A 68 7.82 -8.33 5.26
CA THR A 68 7.45 -9.63 5.78
C THR A 68 8.71 -10.31 6.30
N PRO A 69 8.78 -10.67 7.61
CA PRO A 69 10.01 -11.19 8.18
C PRO A 69 10.36 -12.57 7.62
N ALA A 70 11.67 -12.85 7.46
CA ALA A 70 12.17 -14.09 6.85
C ALA A 70 11.65 -15.36 7.53
N TRP A 71 11.50 -15.36 8.84
CA TRP A 71 10.99 -16.50 9.59
C TRP A 71 9.56 -16.93 9.16
N PHE A 72 8.78 -16.01 8.56
CA PHE A 72 7.44 -16.32 8.08
C PHE A 72 7.44 -17.28 6.88
N PHE A 73 8.56 -17.39 6.19
CA PHE A 73 8.74 -18.24 5.00
C PHE A 73 9.43 -19.58 5.31
N GLY A 74 10.13 -19.69 6.43
CA GLY A 74 10.90 -20.90 6.79
C GLY A 74 10.06 -22.01 7.39
N ILE A 75 10.53 -23.25 7.24
CA ILE A 75 9.98 -24.42 7.93
C ILE A 75 9.97 -24.15 9.44
N ASP A 76 8.93 -24.57 10.13
CA ASP A 76 8.73 -24.35 11.57
C ASP A 76 8.84 -22.87 12.01
N TYR A 77 8.63 -21.92 11.08
CA TYR A 77 8.80 -20.48 11.30
C TYR A 77 10.23 -20.08 11.70
N ASP A 78 11.21 -20.79 11.19
CA ASP A 78 12.63 -20.48 11.38
C ASP A 78 13.22 -19.85 10.12
N ALA A 79 13.90 -18.72 10.28
CA ALA A 79 14.52 -17.99 9.18
C ALA A 79 15.81 -18.66 8.64
N ASP A 80 16.38 -19.56 9.43
CA ASP A 80 17.60 -20.29 9.09
C ASP A 80 17.32 -21.64 8.40
N GLU A 81 16.04 -22.07 8.36
CA GLU A 81 15.60 -23.28 7.68
C GLU A 81 15.21 -23.00 6.21
N ASP A 82 14.99 -24.06 5.43
CA ASP A 82 14.51 -23.98 4.05
C ASP A 82 13.10 -23.34 3.98
N ALA A 83 12.75 -22.78 2.81
CA ALA A 83 11.42 -22.25 2.60
C ALA A 83 10.37 -23.38 2.63
N VAL A 84 9.18 -23.06 3.18
CA VAL A 84 8.05 -23.97 3.12
C VAL A 84 7.54 -24.15 1.69
N ASP A 85 6.74 -25.19 1.46
CA ASP A 85 6.03 -25.37 0.18
C ASP A 85 4.90 -24.35 -0.01
N GLU A 86 4.40 -24.27 -1.24
CA GLU A 86 3.33 -23.33 -1.63
C GLU A 86 2.04 -23.57 -0.82
N ASP A 87 1.63 -24.84 -0.61
CA ASP A 87 0.42 -25.18 0.15
C ASP A 87 0.49 -24.69 1.60
N THR A 88 1.65 -24.82 2.22
CA THR A 88 1.89 -24.33 3.59
C THR A 88 1.89 -22.81 3.63
N MET A 89 2.55 -22.15 2.66
CA MET A 89 2.55 -20.67 2.60
C MET A 89 1.16 -20.11 2.30
N ASP A 90 0.41 -20.75 1.44
CA ASP A 90 -0.98 -20.41 1.16
C ASP A 90 -1.84 -20.42 2.42
N ALA A 91 -1.67 -21.44 3.26
CA ALA A 91 -2.36 -21.52 4.54
C ALA A 91 -1.91 -20.43 5.54
N ARG A 92 -0.61 -20.08 5.53
CA ARG A 92 -0.07 -18.97 6.32
C ARG A 92 -0.63 -17.61 5.88
N ILE A 93 -0.78 -17.38 4.57
CA ILE A 93 -1.42 -16.17 4.03
C ILE A 93 -2.87 -16.10 4.49
N ASP A 94 -3.62 -17.19 4.33
CA ASP A 94 -5.02 -17.26 4.76
C ASP A 94 -5.17 -16.96 6.25
N PHE A 95 -4.34 -17.57 7.08
CA PHE A 95 -4.30 -17.30 8.52
C PHE A 95 -4.02 -15.84 8.83
N TYR A 96 -2.95 -15.29 8.25
CA TYR A 96 -2.49 -13.94 8.54
C TYR A 96 -3.50 -12.89 8.09
N VAL A 97 -3.90 -12.92 6.82
CA VAL A 97 -4.83 -11.93 6.24
C VAL A 97 -6.18 -11.98 6.96
N SER A 98 -6.74 -13.18 7.16
CA SER A 98 -8.03 -13.32 7.84
C SER A 98 -7.98 -12.83 9.28
N THR A 99 -6.94 -13.22 10.04
CA THR A 99 -6.84 -12.84 11.46
C THR A 99 -6.62 -11.34 11.63
N VAL A 100 -5.76 -10.72 10.78
CA VAL A 100 -5.51 -9.27 10.85
C VAL A 100 -6.75 -8.47 10.51
N MET A 101 -7.43 -8.80 9.41
CA MET A 101 -8.63 -8.08 9.00
C MET A 101 -9.79 -8.30 9.98
N ASP A 102 -9.96 -9.52 10.47
CA ASP A 102 -10.97 -9.85 11.48
C ASP A 102 -10.79 -8.99 12.75
N HIS A 103 -9.56 -8.94 13.27
CA HIS A 103 -9.23 -8.13 14.43
C HIS A 103 -9.56 -6.64 14.20
N VAL A 104 -9.12 -6.08 13.08
CA VAL A 104 -9.35 -4.66 12.77
C VAL A 104 -10.85 -4.37 12.65
N MET A 105 -11.61 -5.20 11.94
CA MET A 105 -13.03 -4.99 11.76
C MET A 105 -13.84 -5.17 13.04
N GLN A 106 -13.48 -6.12 13.90
CA GLN A 106 -14.08 -6.25 15.23
C GLN A 106 -13.76 -5.03 16.10
N LYS A 107 -12.50 -4.60 16.11
CA LYS A 107 -12.08 -3.43 16.89
C LYS A 107 -12.75 -2.15 16.42
N GLU A 108 -12.87 -1.97 15.13
CA GLU A 108 -13.57 -0.84 14.52
C GLU A 108 -15.07 -0.83 14.93
N LYS A 109 -15.71 -1.99 14.90
CA LYS A 109 -17.11 -2.15 15.36
C LYS A 109 -17.26 -1.86 16.87
N GLU A 110 -16.26 -2.24 17.68
CA GLU A 110 -16.22 -1.93 19.11
C GLU A 110 -16.11 -0.41 19.34
N ILE A 111 -15.23 0.27 18.61
CA ILE A 111 -14.95 1.71 18.77
C ILE A 111 -16.05 2.58 18.15
N ALA A 112 -16.45 2.27 16.91
CA ALA A 112 -17.29 3.14 16.08
C ALA A 112 -18.74 2.63 15.89
N GLY A 113 -19.05 1.42 16.36
CA GLY A 113 -20.37 0.79 16.24
C GLY A 113 -20.61 0.08 14.90
N GLU A 114 -19.76 0.29 13.89
CA GLU A 114 -19.88 -0.33 12.57
C GLU A 114 -18.50 -0.54 11.94
N THR A 115 -18.41 -1.47 10.97
CA THR A 115 -17.20 -1.73 10.16
C THR A 115 -17.11 -0.77 8.98
N GLY A 116 -15.89 -0.47 8.54
CA GLY A 116 -15.63 0.44 7.41
C GLY A 116 -15.87 1.92 7.75
N LYS A 117 -15.93 2.26 9.04
CA LYS A 117 -16.11 3.62 9.52
C LYS A 117 -14.80 4.39 9.66
N ILE A 118 -13.75 3.69 10.05
CA ILE A 118 -12.42 4.24 10.26
C ILE A 118 -11.51 3.81 9.11
N VAL A 119 -11.43 2.51 8.83
CA VAL A 119 -10.62 1.96 7.73
C VAL A 119 -11.45 1.89 6.45
N TYR A 120 -11.21 2.79 5.53
CA TYR A 120 -11.96 2.90 4.27
C TYR A 120 -11.26 2.26 3.06
N ALA A 121 -10.00 1.87 3.22
CA ALA A 121 -9.18 1.30 2.16
C ALA A 121 -8.10 0.37 2.73
N TRP A 122 -7.71 -0.67 1.97
CA TRP A 122 -6.59 -1.54 2.29
C TRP A 122 -5.65 -1.67 1.09
N ASP A 123 -4.37 -1.43 1.30
CA ASP A 123 -3.31 -1.91 0.43
C ASP A 123 -3.07 -3.38 0.76
N VAL A 124 -3.68 -4.27 -0.01
CA VAL A 124 -3.59 -5.71 0.26
C VAL A 124 -2.19 -6.22 -0.04
N VAL A 125 -1.64 -5.82 -1.18
CA VAL A 125 -0.26 -6.12 -1.57
C VAL A 125 0.44 -4.85 -2.00
N ASN A 126 1.68 -4.70 -1.53
CA ASN A 126 2.56 -3.58 -1.83
C ASN A 126 3.75 -4.04 -2.67
N GLU A 127 4.04 -3.32 -3.77
CA GLU A 127 5.27 -3.38 -4.56
C GLU A 127 5.58 -4.77 -5.16
N TYR A 128 4.59 -5.49 -5.65
CA TYR A 128 4.86 -6.77 -6.30
C TYR A 128 5.64 -6.59 -7.61
N LEU A 129 5.35 -5.59 -8.42
CA LEU A 129 6.06 -5.34 -9.69
C LEU A 129 7.52 -4.96 -9.44
N HIS A 130 7.81 -4.31 -8.34
CA HIS A 130 9.15 -3.88 -7.91
C HIS A 130 9.79 -4.76 -6.84
N ARG A 131 9.36 -6.04 -6.74
CA ARG A 131 10.00 -6.99 -5.82
C ARG A 131 11.48 -7.13 -6.10
N GLY A 132 12.30 -6.53 -5.27
CA GLY A 132 13.76 -6.58 -5.37
C GLY A 132 14.31 -7.98 -5.10
N ARG A 133 15.64 -8.18 -5.33
CA ARG A 133 16.31 -9.40 -4.84
C ARG A 133 16.35 -9.38 -3.32
N ALA A 134 15.68 -10.33 -2.70
CA ALA A 134 15.83 -10.54 -1.28
C ALA A 134 17.11 -11.31 -0.96
N TRP A 135 17.74 -10.93 0.13
CA TRP A 135 18.94 -11.58 0.67
C TRP A 135 18.59 -12.67 1.70
N SER A 136 17.28 -12.85 1.98
CA SER A 136 16.74 -13.81 2.93
C SER A 136 15.54 -14.52 2.30
N LEU A 137 14.96 -15.49 3.01
CA LEU A 137 13.71 -16.13 2.62
C LEU A 137 12.61 -15.09 2.37
N ASN A 138 11.85 -15.27 1.31
CA ASN A 138 10.80 -14.37 0.86
C ASN A 138 9.83 -15.07 -0.11
N TRP A 139 8.92 -14.30 -0.71
CA TRP A 139 7.92 -14.80 -1.67
C TRP A 139 8.52 -15.62 -2.81
N THR A 140 9.66 -15.19 -3.38
CA THR A 140 10.30 -15.92 -4.49
C THR A 140 10.98 -17.20 -4.04
N SER A 141 11.32 -17.35 -2.76
CA SER A 141 11.85 -18.60 -2.20
C SER A 141 10.79 -19.70 -2.18
N VAL A 142 9.50 -19.32 -2.05
CA VAL A 142 8.36 -20.24 -2.04
C VAL A 142 7.79 -20.45 -3.43
N TYR A 143 7.43 -19.37 -4.11
CA TYR A 143 6.66 -19.41 -5.36
C TYR A 143 7.52 -19.31 -6.63
N GLY A 144 8.82 -19.13 -6.51
CA GLY A 144 9.69 -18.89 -7.65
C GLY A 144 9.44 -17.54 -8.32
N ASP A 145 9.87 -17.41 -9.58
CA ASP A 145 9.67 -16.18 -10.37
C ASP A 145 8.31 -16.24 -11.12
N MET A 146 7.30 -15.70 -10.49
CA MET A 146 5.91 -15.68 -10.98
C MET A 146 5.66 -14.46 -11.87
N LYS A 147 6.25 -14.42 -13.04
CA LYS A 147 6.07 -13.31 -13.99
C LYS A 147 4.60 -13.14 -14.39
N GLY A 148 4.00 -12.04 -13.98
CA GLY A 148 2.67 -11.59 -14.44
C GLY A 148 1.46 -12.28 -13.81
N THR A 149 1.61 -13.47 -13.19
CA THR A 149 0.49 -14.24 -12.61
C THR A 149 0.78 -14.76 -11.20
N PRO A 150 1.03 -13.86 -10.23
CA PRO A 150 1.41 -14.28 -8.88
C PRO A 150 0.23 -14.84 -8.08
N SER A 151 0.17 -16.16 -7.93
CA SER A 151 -0.92 -16.86 -7.22
C SER A 151 -1.12 -16.33 -5.80
N TYR A 152 -0.03 -16.10 -5.04
CA TYR A 152 -0.11 -15.60 -3.67
C TYR A 152 -0.68 -14.18 -3.57
N VAL A 153 -0.46 -13.33 -4.60
CA VAL A 153 -1.04 -11.99 -4.64
C VAL A 153 -2.54 -12.09 -4.82
N LYS A 154 -3.00 -12.87 -5.81
CA LYS A 154 -4.43 -13.12 -6.02
C LYS A 154 -5.08 -13.70 -4.77
N ARG A 155 -4.46 -14.73 -4.15
CA ARG A 155 -4.94 -15.34 -2.91
C ARG A 155 -5.13 -14.34 -1.76
N ALA A 156 -4.18 -13.41 -1.60
CA ALA A 156 -4.30 -12.38 -0.57
C ALA A 156 -5.54 -11.49 -0.80
N PHE A 157 -5.83 -11.13 -2.05
CA PHE A 157 -7.03 -10.36 -2.40
C PHE A 157 -8.31 -11.17 -2.21
N GLU A 158 -8.34 -12.44 -2.63
CA GLU A 158 -9.47 -13.34 -2.39
C GLU A 158 -9.80 -13.40 -0.90
N ARG A 159 -8.79 -13.65 -0.08
CA ARG A 159 -8.96 -13.74 1.36
C ARG A 159 -9.38 -12.41 2.01
N ALA A 160 -8.79 -11.30 1.55
CA ALA A 160 -9.17 -9.98 2.04
C ALA A 160 -10.64 -9.65 1.66
N TYR A 161 -11.06 -9.99 0.45
CA TYR A 161 -12.42 -9.76 -0.01
C TYR A 161 -13.44 -10.61 0.75
N GLU A 162 -13.16 -11.89 1.02
CA GLU A 162 -14.00 -12.75 1.86
C GLU A 162 -14.19 -12.15 3.27
N MET A 163 -13.16 -11.50 3.81
CA MET A 163 -13.30 -10.81 5.10
C MET A 163 -14.20 -9.58 5.00
N LEU A 164 -14.16 -8.84 3.88
CA LEU A 164 -15.13 -7.75 3.65
C LEU A 164 -16.57 -8.30 3.54
N GLU A 165 -16.79 -9.42 2.83
CA GLU A 165 -18.11 -10.06 2.75
C GLU A 165 -18.60 -10.48 4.12
N LYS A 166 -17.74 -11.12 4.94
CA LYS A 166 -18.09 -11.55 6.31
C LYS A 166 -18.62 -10.39 7.17
N TYR A 167 -18.11 -9.19 6.97
CA TYR A 167 -18.45 -8.01 7.77
C TYR A 167 -19.41 -7.03 7.09
N ASP A 168 -19.97 -7.38 5.93
CA ASP A 168 -20.84 -6.50 5.13
C ASP A 168 -20.20 -5.14 4.85
N ALA A 169 -18.92 -5.20 4.40
CA ALA A 169 -18.07 -4.03 4.21
C ALA A 169 -17.57 -3.86 2.76
N THR A 170 -18.06 -4.66 1.81
CA THR A 170 -17.62 -4.64 0.40
C THR A 170 -17.94 -3.34 -0.34
N ASP A 171 -18.93 -2.60 0.10
CA ASP A 171 -19.32 -1.29 -0.42
C ASP A 171 -18.69 -0.11 0.37
N LYS A 172 -18.07 -0.39 1.52
CA LYS A 172 -17.48 0.60 2.42
C LYS A 172 -15.95 0.68 2.31
N VAL A 173 -15.31 -0.46 2.06
CA VAL A 173 -13.85 -0.59 2.05
C VAL A 173 -13.37 -1.02 0.68
N THR A 174 -12.46 -0.26 0.08
CA THR A 174 -11.86 -0.61 -1.21
C THR A 174 -10.52 -1.31 -1.00
N LEU A 175 -10.30 -2.42 -1.71
CA LEU A 175 -9.03 -3.15 -1.74
C LEU A 175 -8.16 -2.64 -2.89
N PHE A 176 -6.93 -2.24 -2.56
CA PHE A 176 -5.95 -1.64 -3.46
C PHE A 176 -4.75 -2.55 -3.65
N TYR A 177 -4.23 -2.55 -4.87
CA TYR A 177 -2.84 -2.84 -5.15
C TYR A 177 -2.06 -1.52 -5.11
N ASN A 178 -0.96 -1.43 -4.36
CA ASN A 178 -0.18 -0.21 -4.16
C ASN A 178 1.26 -0.40 -4.65
N ASP A 179 1.76 0.52 -5.48
CA ASP A 179 3.12 0.45 -5.99
C ASP A 179 3.67 1.85 -6.35
N TYR A 180 4.99 1.93 -6.53
CA TYR A 180 5.66 3.14 -7.02
C TYR A 180 5.88 3.08 -8.54
N ASP A 181 6.33 4.17 -9.16
CA ASP A 181 6.60 4.28 -10.60
C ASP A 181 5.47 3.77 -11.53
N THR A 182 4.26 3.65 -11.00
CA THR A 182 3.07 3.13 -11.69
C THR A 182 2.74 3.86 -12.99
N TYR A 183 3.20 5.08 -13.14
CA TYR A 183 3.05 5.90 -14.35
C TYR A 183 3.97 5.43 -15.49
N PHE A 184 5.01 4.67 -15.22
CA PHE A 184 5.86 4.05 -16.25
C PHE A 184 5.47 2.62 -16.56
N GLU A 185 4.76 1.93 -15.64
CA GLU A 185 4.41 0.51 -15.73
C GLU A 185 2.91 0.26 -15.86
N VAL A 186 2.20 1.17 -16.52
CA VAL A 186 0.73 1.15 -16.62
C VAL A 186 0.19 -0.18 -17.15
N GLU A 187 0.79 -0.73 -18.20
CA GLU A 187 0.31 -1.95 -18.85
C GLU A 187 0.55 -3.20 -17.96
N ASP A 188 1.72 -3.28 -17.31
CA ASP A 188 2.05 -4.37 -16.39
C ASP A 188 1.17 -4.33 -15.14
N LEU A 189 0.91 -3.13 -14.61
CA LEU A 189 0.01 -2.97 -13.49
C LEU A 189 -1.44 -3.34 -13.85
N LEU A 190 -1.94 -2.90 -14.99
CA LEU A 190 -3.27 -3.28 -15.48
C LEU A 190 -3.37 -4.79 -15.72
N ALA A 191 -2.34 -5.41 -16.26
CA ALA A 191 -2.29 -6.87 -16.44
C ALA A 191 -2.37 -7.59 -15.09
N LEU A 192 -1.63 -7.13 -14.09
CA LEU A 192 -1.64 -7.70 -12.73
C LEU A 192 -3.03 -7.58 -12.08
N VAL A 193 -3.63 -6.38 -12.05
CA VAL A 193 -4.94 -6.20 -11.38
C VAL A 193 -6.07 -6.89 -12.14
N ASN A 194 -5.95 -7.08 -13.45
CA ASN A 194 -6.86 -7.90 -14.22
C ASN A 194 -6.71 -9.39 -13.89
N PHE A 195 -5.47 -9.91 -13.76
CA PHE A 195 -5.22 -11.27 -13.28
C PHE A 195 -5.80 -11.52 -11.89
N ILE A 196 -5.64 -10.58 -10.95
CA ILE A 196 -6.24 -10.69 -9.61
C ILE A 196 -7.76 -10.85 -9.70
N ASN A 197 -8.42 -10.15 -10.61
CA ASN A 197 -9.88 -10.16 -10.77
C ASN A 197 -10.38 -11.29 -11.70
N GLU A 198 -9.49 -12.05 -12.37
CA GLU A 198 -9.88 -13.07 -13.32
C GLU A 198 -10.63 -14.22 -12.65
N GLY A 199 -11.82 -14.55 -13.17
CA GLY A 199 -12.66 -15.64 -12.64
C GLY A 199 -13.45 -15.28 -11.37
N GLU A 200 -13.27 -14.09 -10.80
CA GLU A 200 -13.98 -13.65 -9.62
C GLU A 200 -15.40 -13.18 -9.93
N LYS A 201 -16.31 -13.37 -8.95
CA LYS A 201 -17.72 -12.92 -9.06
C LYS A 201 -17.87 -11.40 -8.93
N ALA A 202 -16.89 -10.76 -8.32
CA ALA A 202 -16.82 -9.32 -8.12
C ALA A 202 -15.39 -8.82 -8.37
N LYS A 203 -15.22 -7.52 -8.52
CA LYS A 203 -13.89 -6.90 -8.66
C LYS A 203 -13.22 -6.83 -7.28
N ILE A 204 -12.49 -7.91 -6.89
CA ILE A 204 -11.85 -8.04 -5.58
C ILE A 204 -10.66 -7.08 -5.39
N CYS A 205 -9.97 -6.73 -6.48
CA CYS A 205 -9.03 -5.60 -6.51
C CYS A 205 -9.71 -4.49 -7.31
N SER A 206 -10.28 -3.50 -6.65
CA SER A 206 -11.02 -2.41 -7.28
C SER A 206 -10.32 -1.06 -7.21
N GLY A 207 -9.19 -0.97 -6.49
CA GLY A 207 -8.37 0.21 -6.34
C GLY A 207 -6.93 0.05 -6.82
N ILE A 208 -6.37 1.12 -7.36
CA ILE A 208 -4.96 1.27 -7.69
C ILE A 208 -4.39 2.39 -6.82
N GLY A 209 -3.42 2.05 -5.98
CA GLY A 209 -2.63 2.98 -5.19
C GLY A 209 -1.37 3.37 -5.95
N MET A 210 -1.23 4.65 -6.27
CA MET A 210 -0.03 5.22 -6.84
C MET A 210 0.78 5.84 -5.69
N GLN A 211 1.91 5.25 -5.30
CA GLN A 211 2.75 5.80 -4.22
C GLN A 211 3.16 7.25 -4.53
N SER A 212 3.60 7.47 -5.76
CA SER A 212 3.90 8.83 -6.25
C SER A 212 5.07 9.49 -5.53
N HIS A 213 6.15 8.74 -5.34
CA HIS A 213 7.44 9.27 -4.95
C HIS A 213 8.09 9.93 -6.16
N VAL A 214 7.66 11.15 -6.48
CA VAL A 214 8.07 11.84 -7.72
C VAL A 214 9.22 12.81 -7.48
N ASP A 215 10.02 13.02 -8.52
CA ASP A 215 10.93 14.14 -8.61
C ASP A 215 10.32 15.21 -9.52
N ILE A 216 10.64 16.48 -9.33
CA ILE A 216 10.03 17.57 -10.13
C ILE A 216 10.43 17.55 -11.62
N LYS A 217 11.37 16.72 -12.00
CA LYS A 217 11.72 16.48 -13.41
C LYS A 217 11.21 15.15 -13.94
N ARG A 218 10.74 14.26 -13.08
CA ARG A 218 10.31 12.92 -13.46
C ARG A 218 9.28 12.34 -12.46
N PRO A 219 8.10 11.86 -12.93
CA PRO A 219 7.61 11.93 -14.31
C PRO A 219 7.26 13.36 -14.74
N THR A 220 7.03 13.56 -16.02
CA THR A 220 6.37 14.78 -16.49
C THR A 220 4.90 14.78 -16.07
N ILE A 221 4.29 15.97 -16.01
CA ILE A 221 2.86 16.13 -15.69
C ILE A 221 1.99 15.36 -16.69
N GLU A 222 2.37 15.34 -17.97
CA GLU A 222 1.67 14.63 -19.04
C GLU A 222 1.74 13.11 -18.88
N GLU A 223 2.90 12.55 -18.57
CA GLU A 223 3.09 11.11 -18.32
C GLU A 223 2.25 10.66 -17.13
N TYR A 224 2.34 11.38 -16.01
CA TYR A 224 1.56 11.07 -14.83
C TYR A 224 0.03 11.18 -15.10
N GLY A 225 -0.39 12.25 -15.76
CA GLY A 225 -1.80 12.46 -16.12
C GLY A 225 -2.35 11.41 -17.09
N ALA A 226 -1.52 10.91 -18.01
CA ALA A 226 -1.91 9.82 -18.92
C ALA A 226 -2.11 8.48 -18.17
N ALA A 227 -1.27 8.18 -17.19
CA ALA A 227 -1.44 7.01 -16.34
C ALA A 227 -2.75 7.05 -15.52
N LEU A 228 -3.04 8.20 -14.88
CA LEU A 228 -4.31 8.42 -14.17
C LEU A 228 -5.53 8.16 -15.08
N GLU A 229 -5.51 8.70 -16.32
CA GLU A 229 -6.60 8.48 -17.28
C GLU A 229 -6.76 7.00 -17.62
N LYS A 230 -5.68 6.28 -17.89
CA LYS A 230 -5.72 4.85 -18.23
C LYS A 230 -6.30 4.01 -17.09
N PHE A 231 -5.87 4.24 -15.84
CA PHE A 231 -6.41 3.53 -14.68
C PHE A 231 -7.89 3.80 -14.45
N MET A 232 -8.31 5.07 -14.56
CA MET A 232 -9.72 5.42 -14.46
C MET A 232 -10.53 4.86 -15.62
N ALA A 233 -10.02 4.90 -16.88
CA ALA A 233 -10.69 4.33 -18.04
C ALA A 233 -10.85 2.80 -17.96
N ALA A 234 -9.97 2.11 -17.22
CA ALA A 234 -10.10 0.69 -16.90
C ALA A 234 -11.09 0.42 -15.73
N GLY A 235 -11.74 1.48 -15.20
CA GLY A 235 -12.76 1.37 -14.16
C GLY A 235 -12.21 1.13 -12.76
N TYR A 236 -10.99 1.55 -12.48
CA TYR A 236 -10.40 1.48 -11.14
C TYR A 236 -10.60 2.79 -10.36
N GLU A 237 -10.81 2.64 -9.06
CA GLU A 237 -10.63 3.73 -8.11
C GLU A 237 -9.13 4.00 -7.99
N VAL A 238 -8.71 5.26 -8.02
CA VAL A 238 -7.29 5.62 -7.90
C VAL A 238 -7.06 6.44 -6.63
N GLN A 239 -6.00 6.13 -5.90
CA GLN A 239 -5.53 6.99 -4.82
C GLN A 239 -4.03 7.27 -4.99
N ILE A 240 -3.64 8.51 -4.75
CA ILE A 240 -2.26 8.95 -4.65
C ILE A 240 -1.87 8.75 -3.18
N THR A 241 -1.04 7.74 -2.90
CA THR A 241 -0.97 7.15 -1.56
C THR A 241 0.20 7.61 -0.72
N GLU A 242 1.30 8.04 -1.34
CA GLU A 242 2.56 8.32 -0.65
C GLU A 242 3.30 9.51 -1.29
N LEU A 243 2.54 10.55 -1.67
CA LEU A 243 3.05 11.64 -2.47
C LEU A 243 4.17 12.40 -1.78
N ASP A 244 5.28 12.51 -2.45
CA ASP A 244 6.37 13.44 -2.17
C ASP A 244 6.97 14.00 -3.47
N PHE A 245 7.64 15.18 -3.40
CA PHE A 245 8.12 15.95 -4.56
C PHE A 245 9.59 16.29 -4.37
N THR A 246 10.49 15.38 -4.70
CA THR A 246 11.93 15.62 -4.51
C THR A 246 12.49 16.68 -5.44
N ILE A 247 13.48 17.41 -4.94
CA ILE A 247 14.39 18.25 -5.70
C ILE A 247 15.83 17.79 -5.44
N ASN A 248 16.70 17.95 -6.42
CA ASN A 248 18.11 17.56 -6.34
C ASN A 248 18.24 16.09 -5.86
N PHE A 249 17.38 15.22 -6.37
CA PHE A 249 17.35 13.82 -6.00
C PHE A 249 18.62 13.13 -6.50
N ASP A 250 19.34 12.50 -5.59
CA ASP A 250 20.50 11.69 -5.86
C ASP A 250 20.26 10.31 -5.27
N THR A 251 20.04 9.32 -6.13
CA THR A 251 20.15 7.94 -5.69
C THR A 251 21.61 7.69 -5.36
N ASP A 252 21.93 7.32 -4.15
CA ASP A 252 23.27 6.97 -3.70
C ASP A 252 23.87 5.74 -4.43
N GLY A 253 23.25 5.32 -5.53
CA GLY A 253 23.65 4.21 -6.37
C GLY A 253 23.49 2.85 -5.71
N THR A 254 22.72 2.74 -4.61
CA THR A 254 22.49 1.48 -3.91
C THR A 254 21.55 0.57 -4.69
N ASP A 255 20.73 1.09 -5.59
CA ASP A 255 19.87 0.30 -6.47
C ASP A 255 20.28 0.39 -7.94
N LYS A 256 21.44 -0.18 -8.27
CA LYS A 256 22.05 -0.17 -9.60
C LYS A 256 21.29 -0.95 -10.69
N LYS A 257 20.06 -1.43 -10.44
CA LYS A 257 19.38 -2.37 -11.34
C LYS A 257 18.11 -1.84 -11.95
N ASP A 258 17.53 -0.82 -11.37
CA ASP A 258 16.40 -0.13 -11.97
C ASP A 258 16.90 1.16 -12.61
N PRO A 259 16.86 1.28 -13.97
CA PRO A 259 17.25 2.51 -14.65
C PRO A 259 16.43 3.73 -14.21
N SER A 260 15.25 3.53 -13.62
CA SER A 260 14.43 4.59 -13.05
C SER A 260 15.04 5.18 -11.79
N TYR A 261 15.88 4.42 -11.08
CA TYR A 261 16.61 4.85 -9.87
C TYR A 261 18.03 5.37 -10.12
N ASP A 262 18.58 5.20 -11.32
CA ASP A 262 19.88 5.81 -11.68
C ASP A 262 19.66 7.23 -12.21
N TYR A 263 18.94 8.03 -11.42
CA TYR A 263 18.51 9.37 -11.76
C TYR A 263 19.08 10.37 -10.75
N LYS A 264 19.85 11.30 -11.25
CA LYS A 264 20.46 12.36 -10.47
C LYS A 264 20.08 13.71 -11.03
N ASN A 265 19.43 14.54 -10.21
CA ASN A 265 19.16 15.94 -10.51
C ASN A 265 20.00 16.85 -9.63
N GLU A 266 20.50 17.92 -10.22
CA GLU A 266 21.25 18.96 -9.54
C GLU A 266 20.76 20.36 -9.98
N GLY A 267 20.82 21.33 -9.05
CA GLY A 267 20.53 22.74 -9.35
C GLY A 267 19.05 23.09 -9.38
N GLU A 268 18.18 22.22 -8.90
CA GLU A 268 16.75 22.49 -8.75
C GLU A 268 16.46 23.34 -7.51
N THR A 269 15.45 24.18 -7.61
CA THR A 269 15.10 25.15 -6.56
C THR A 269 13.75 24.86 -5.92
N ILE A 270 13.51 25.42 -4.74
CA ILE A 270 12.22 25.33 -4.04
C ILE A 270 11.09 26.09 -4.78
N GLU A 271 11.44 27.08 -5.61
CA GLU A 271 10.51 27.80 -6.47
C GLU A 271 10.07 26.92 -7.66
N GLU A 272 10.99 26.16 -8.27
CA GLU A 272 10.64 25.18 -9.30
C GLU A 272 9.80 24.04 -8.71
N GLN A 273 10.08 23.59 -7.47
CA GLN A 273 9.25 22.64 -6.75
C GLN A 273 7.83 23.18 -6.58
N ALA A 274 7.68 24.44 -6.17
CA ALA A 274 6.36 25.04 -5.98
C ALA A 274 5.57 25.14 -7.29
N ALA A 275 6.24 25.49 -8.40
CA ALA A 275 5.62 25.52 -9.72
C ALA A 275 5.14 24.12 -10.13
N PHE A 276 5.98 23.10 -9.99
CA PHE A 276 5.62 21.72 -10.29
C PHE A 276 4.44 21.22 -9.44
N VAL A 277 4.45 21.49 -8.12
CA VAL A 277 3.35 21.12 -7.20
C VAL A 277 2.03 21.74 -7.65
N LYS A 278 2.04 23.01 -8.08
CA LYS A 278 0.84 23.68 -8.62
C LYS A 278 0.33 22.97 -9.85
N ASP A 279 1.18 22.76 -10.86
CA ASP A 279 0.82 22.14 -12.14
C ASP A 279 0.32 20.70 -11.93
N PHE A 280 0.99 19.95 -11.03
CA PHE A 280 0.59 18.60 -10.64
C PHE A 280 -0.82 18.56 -10.04
N MET A 281 -1.10 19.44 -9.08
CA MET A 281 -2.41 19.49 -8.44
C MET A 281 -3.51 19.95 -9.41
N GLU A 282 -3.25 20.95 -10.25
CA GLU A 282 -4.19 21.40 -11.27
C GLU A 282 -4.51 20.28 -12.27
N MET A 283 -3.51 19.50 -12.69
CA MET A 283 -3.67 18.31 -13.53
C MET A 283 -4.54 17.24 -12.83
N VAL A 284 -4.24 16.87 -11.59
CA VAL A 284 -5.00 15.86 -10.82
C VAL A 284 -6.48 16.28 -10.71
N ILE A 285 -6.74 17.54 -10.37
CA ILE A 285 -8.10 18.09 -10.26
C ILE A 285 -8.82 18.06 -11.61
N ALA A 286 -8.13 18.43 -12.69
CA ALA A 286 -8.68 18.40 -14.04
C ALA A 286 -9.03 16.97 -14.47
N LYS A 287 -8.16 15.99 -14.23
CA LYS A 287 -8.41 14.57 -14.53
C LYS A 287 -9.61 14.03 -13.75
N GLN A 288 -9.70 14.34 -12.45
CA GLN A 288 -10.86 13.96 -11.64
C GLN A 288 -12.16 14.57 -12.15
N LYS A 289 -12.13 15.83 -12.52
CA LYS A 289 -13.32 16.56 -12.99
C LYS A 289 -13.82 16.06 -14.35
N ASN A 290 -12.91 15.77 -15.27
CA ASN A 290 -13.21 15.43 -16.67
C ASN A 290 -13.37 13.93 -16.92
N ARG A 291 -13.24 13.07 -15.90
CA ARG A 291 -13.36 11.61 -16.06
C ARG A 291 -14.74 11.19 -16.56
N ASP A 292 -14.82 10.09 -17.23
CA ASP A 292 -16.11 9.41 -17.52
C ASP A 292 -16.66 8.75 -16.24
N LYS A 293 -17.67 9.37 -15.65
CA LYS A 293 -18.29 8.88 -14.40
C LYS A 293 -19.08 7.59 -14.58
N THR A 294 -19.40 7.17 -15.81
CA THR A 294 -20.07 5.90 -16.09
C THR A 294 -19.10 4.74 -16.02
N VAL A 295 -17.84 4.96 -16.35
CA VAL A 295 -16.76 3.97 -16.32
C VAL A 295 -16.03 4.00 -14.98
N SER A 296 -15.67 5.18 -14.50
CA SER A 296 -14.99 5.41 -13.22
C SER A 296 -15.83 6.29 -12.31
N PRO A 297 -16.84 5.74 -11.64
CA PRO A 297 -17.75 6.54 -10.80
C PRO A 297 -17.00 7.21 -9.64
N LYS A 298 -16.04 6.55 -9.04
CA LYS A 298 -15.22 7.08 -7.96
C LYS A 298 -14.08 8.00 -8.46
N GLY A 299 -13.33 7.56 -9.47
CA GLY A 299 -12.16 8.26 -9.98
C GLY A 299 -11.02 8.33 -8.96
N ILE A 300 -10.46 9.52 -8.78
CA ILE A 300 -9.40 9.79 -7.79
C ILE A 300 -10.07 10.16 -6.46
N THR A 301 -9.93 9.31 -5.45
CA THR A 301 -10.66 9.45 -4.17
C THR A 301 -9.78 9.87 -2.99
N GLY A 302 -8.48 9.90 -3.16
CA GLY A 302 -7.57 10.28 -2.09
C GLY A 302 -6.21 10.75 -2.58
N LEU A 303 -5.60 11.62 -1.78
CA LEU A 303 -4.23 12.06 -1.92
C LEU A 303 -3.62 12.16 -0.52
N THR A 304 -2.51 11.46 -0.30
CA THR A 304 -1.78 11.42 0.96
C THR A 304 -0.35 11.89 0.74
N ILE A 305 0.06 12.93 1.45
CA ILE A 305 1.47 13.37 1.50
C ILE A 305 2.24 12.42 2.43
N TRP A 306 3.41 11.93 1.96
CA TRP A 306 4.18 10.89 2.68
C TRP A 306 5.12 11.45 3.73
N GLY A 307 4.57 12.24 4.63
CA GLY A 307 5.28 12.79 5.76
C GLY A 307 4.78 14.17 6.17
N LEU A 308 5.29 14.68 7.28
CA LEU A 308 4.88 15.96 7.83
C LEU A 308 5.80 17.11 7.38
N TYR A 309 7.12 16.92 7.47
CA TYR A 309 8.11 17.93 7.10
C TYR A 309 9.46 17.29 6.73
N ASP A 310 10.27 17.97 5.93
CA ASP A 310 11.47 17.44 5.30
C ASP A 310 12.45 16.79 6.26
N SER A 311 12.68 17.40 7.44
CA SER A 311 13.73 16.93 8.36
C SER A 311 13.47 15.55 8.98
N ILE A 312 12.24 15.02 8.90
CA ILE A 312 11.89 13.65 9.31
C ILE A 312 11.48 12.76 8.14
N SER A 313 11.52 13.26 6.91
CA SER A 313 11.23 12.48 5.71
C SER A 313 12.33 11.45 5.44
N TRP A 314 11.97 10.31 4.89
CA TRP A 314 12.90 9.30 4.41
C TRP A 314 13.82 9.81 3.28
N ARG A 315 13.35 10.83 2.52
CA ARG A 315 14.09 11.53 1.46
C ARG A 315 14.47 12.96 1.86
N GLY A 316 14.66 13.25 3.16
CA GLY A 316 14.81 14.60 3.68
C GLY A 316 15.92 15.44 3.06
N LYS A 317 16.99 14.81 2.55
CA LYS A 317 18.05 15.49 1.79
C LYS A 317 17.57 16.14 0.49
N SER A 318 16.52 15.59 -0.11
CA SER A 318 15.91 16.05 -1.37
C SER A 318 14.65 16.90 -1.13
N GLN A 319 14.44 17.36 0.08
CA GLN A 319 13.39 18.33 0.47
C GLN A 319 12.00 18.01 -0.11
N PRO A 320 11.44 16.79 0.08
CA PRO A 320 10.32 16.30 -0.71
C PRO A 320 8.94 16.80 -0.28
N LEU A 321 8.81 17.42 0.90
CA LEU A 321 7.53 17.69 1.50
C LEU A 321 7.11 19.17 1.41
N LEU A 322 5.90 19.47 1.87
CA LEU A 322 5.32 20.81 1.83
C LEU A 322 5.86 21.74 2.93
N PHE A 323 6.47 21.17 3.97
CA PHE A 323 7.07 21.86 5.09
C PHE A 323 8.55 21.51 5.23
N GLY A 324 9.37 22.45 5.67
CA GLY A 324 10.82 22.31 5.77
C GLY A 324 11.27 21.59 7.06
N THR A 325 11.62 22.34 8.07
CA THR A 325 12.20 21.78 9.31
C THR A 325 11.14 21.39 10.35
N SER A 326 9.94 21.95 10.28
CA SER A 326 8.80 21.68 11.17
C SER A 326 7.48 22.05 10.48
N ILE A 327 6.36 21.76 11.11
CA ILE A 327 5.03 22.16 10.60
C ILE A 327 4.81 23.68 10.64
N ASP A 328 5.65 24.43 11.35
CA ASP A 328 5.62 25.88 11.40
C ASP A 328 6.52 26.55 10.34
N ASP A 329 7.13 25.74 9.46
CA ASP A 329 8.04 26.16 8.39
C ASP A 329 7.47 25.77 7.00
N PRO A 330 6.36 26.43 6.56
CA PRO A 330 5.75 26.11 5.25
C PRO A 330 6.63 26.57 4.11
N LYS A 331 6.86 25.68 3.15
CA LYS A 331 7.59 25.99 1.91
C LYS A 331 6.67 26.66 0.86
N PRO A 332 7.24 27.31 -0.18
CA PRO A 332 6.44 27.81 -1.32
C PRO A 332 5.53 26.73 -1.93
N ALA A 333 5.95 25.47 -1.93
CA ALA A 333 5.15 24.33 -2.37
C ALA A 333 3.83 24.15 -1.59
N PHE A 334 3.80 24.47 -0.30
CA PHE A 334 2.56 24.42 0.48
C PHE A 334 1.54 25.47 0.01
N GLN A 335 2.00 26.69 -0.25
CA GLN A 335 1.12 27.75 -0.78
C GLN A 335 0.60 27.38 -2.18
N ALA A 336 1.47 26.86 -3.05
CA ALA A 336 1.10 26.40 -4.40
C ALA A 336 0.05 25.26 -4.35
N PHE A 337 0.22 24.30 -3.44
CA PHE A 337 -0.76 23.23 -3.19
C PHE A 337 -2.14 23.78 -2.79
N LEU A 338 -2.17 24.73 -1.85
CA LEU A 338 -3.42 25.38 -1.41
C LEU A 338 -4.09 26.18 -2.51
N GLU A 339 -3.33 26.92 -3.30
CA GLU A 339 -3.86 27.73 -4.43
C GLU A 339 -4.50 26.82 -5.47
N ALA A 340 -3.80 25.78 -5.92
CA ALA A 340 -4.31 24.81 -6.88
C ALA A 340 -5.59 24.11 -6.35
N SER A 341 -5.63 23.73 -5.08
CA SER A 341 -6.81 23.06 -4.48
C SER A 341 -8.06 23.93 -4.41
N ARG A 342 -7.93 25.25 -4.49
CA ARG A 342 -9.03 26.22 -4.50
C ARG A 342 -9.53 26.57 -5.92
N THR A 343 -8.84 26.13 -6.94
CA THR A 343 -9.25 26.36 -8.34
C THR A 343 -10.52 25.55 -8.62
N LYS A 344 -11.64 26.26 -8.95
CA LYS A 344 -12.98 25.67 -9.13
C LYS A 344 -13.13 24.96 -10.48
#